data_e8559726af38dfe57adb997ed8509023
#
_entry.id   e8559726af38dfe57adb997ed8509023
#
_cell.length_a   1.000
_cell.length_b   1.000
_cell.length_c   1.000
_cell.angle_alpha   90.00
_cell.angle_beta   90.00
_cell.angle_gamma   90.00
#
_symmetry.space_group_name_H-M   'P 1'
#
loop_
_entity.id
_entity.type
_entity.pdbx_description
1 polymer ?
#
loop_
_entity_poly.entity_id
_entity_poly.type
_entity_poly.pdbx_seq_one_letter_code
_entity_poly.pdbx_strand_id
1 'polypeptide(L)'
;MTICLVGSEMCIRDRGALGLIRSLRENKMEIQILSGDQQSAVEKFADSIGVPPSKCRGDVTPEGKAQIVGDLTAARATIMAGDGFNDSGALAAATVGIAMGSGEQINLEAADVLIPGQDPNTIGKLIEISKRTRFRVSVNIAISMSVTAILVLTTIFEVNTSIAIGIALHEASVFFVILNGMLVKDSGESPLEVVKIVYAHLQSDIVESFRIMLSNNDKPATTS
;
A
#
# COMPACT_ATOMS: atom_id res chain seq x y z
N MET A 1 6.10 12.38 -9.54
CA MET A 1 4.85 12.04 -8.84
C MET A 1 4.38 13.27 -8.08
N THR A 2 3.13 13.61 -8.23
CA THR A 2 2.53 14.79 -7.57
C THR A 2 1.57 14.31 -6.50
N ILE A 3 1.50 15.00 -5.37
CA ILE A 3 0.48 14.80 -4.37
C ILE A 3 -0.36 16.07 -4.24
N CYS A 4 -1.67 15.93 -4.32
CA CYS A 4 -2.62 16.99 -4.05
C CYS A 4 -3.22 16.77 -2.66
N LEU A 5 -3.10 17.75 -1.80
CA LEU A 5 -3.70 17.75 -0.47
C LEU A 5 -4.89 18.71 -0.48
N VAL A 6 -6.04 18.22 -0.04
CA VAL A 6 -7.19 19.08 0.22
C VAL A 6 -7.19 19.44 1.69
N GLY A 7 -7.14 20.74 1.96
CA GLY A 7 -7.29 21.28 3.29
C GLY A 7 -8.69 21.80 3.49
N SER A 8 -9.50 21.15 4.34
CA SER A 8 -10.43 21.90 5.19
C SER A 8 -9.67 22.28 6.46
N GLU A 9 -10.03 23.38 7.11
CA GLU A 9 -9.34 23.88 8.33
C GLU A 9 -9.11 22.83 9.41
N MET A 10 -9.75 21.70 9.33
CA MET A 10 -9.76 20.64 10.34
C MET A 10 -8.75 19.51 10.07
N CYS A 11 -8.34 19.28 8.82
CA CYS A 11 -7.49 18.13 8.47
C CYS A 11 -6.00 18.39 8.54
N ILE A 12 -5.55 19.67 8.59
CA ILE A 12 -4.13 20.01 8.50
C ILE A 12 -3.65 20.77 9.72
N ARG A 13 -4.44 20.84 10.77
CA ARG A 13 -4.04 21.46 12.04
C ARG A 13 -3.00 20.59 12.73
N ASP A 14 -1.82 21.20 12.96
CA ASP A 14 -0.75 20.77 13.86
C ASP A 14 0.41 19.96 13.26
N ARG A 15 1.39 19.72 14.10
CA ARG A 15 2.73 19.13 13.90
C ARG A 15 2.81 17.97 12.89
N GLY A 16 1.69 17.31 12.58
CA GLY A 16 1.59 16.24 11.60
C GLY A 16 1.81 16.72 10.15
N ALA A 17 1.31 17.89 9.79
CA ALA A 17 1.45 18.43 8.43
C ALA A 17 2.93 18.69 8.06
N LEU A 18 3.70 19.26 8.99
CA LEU A 18 5.14 19.52 8.76
C LEU A 18 5.92 18.20 8.59
N GLY A 19 5.57 17.17 9.36
CA GLY A 19 6.16 15.84 9.24
C GLY A 19 5.89 15.21 7.88
N LEU A 20 4.63 15.28 7.43
CA LEU A 20 4.22 14.80 6.10
C LEU A 20 4.97 15.55 5.00
N ILE A 21 4.95 16.89 5.01
CA ILE A 21 5.62 17.72 3.98
C ILE A 21 7.11 17.37 3.87
N ARG A 22 7.79 17.17 5.01
CA ARG A 22 9.19 16.74 5.03
C ARG A 22 9.36 15.37 4.36
N SER A 23 8.57 14.41 4.76
CA SER A 23 8.59 13.05 4.18
C SER A 23 8.32 13.06 2.67
N LEU A 24 7.37 13.86 2.21
CA LEU A 24 7.05 13.99 0.79
C LEU A 24 8.22 14.60 -0.01
N ARG A 25 8.90 15.62 0.54
CA ARG A 25 10.09 16.22 -0.07
C ARG A 25 11.27 15.26 -0.15
N GLU A 26 11.54 14.52 0.92
CA GLU A 26 12.58 13.48 0.94
C GLU A 26 12.32 12.43 -0.14
N ASN A 27 11.05 12.15 -0.40
CA ASN A 27 10.61 11.26 -1.46
C ASN A 27 10.57 11.90 -2.86
N LYS A 28 11.03 13.16 -3.02
CA LYS A 28 11.04 13.93 -4.28
C LYS A 28 9.65 14.04 -4.91
N MET A 29 8.62 14.13 -4.09
CA MET A 29 7.25 14.32 -4.55
C MET A 29 6.95 15.81 -4.67
N GLU A 30 6.27 16.19 -5.73
CA GLU A 30 5.75 17.54 -5.90
C GLU A 30 4.45 17.67 -5.11
N ILE A 31 4.33 18.75 -4.32
CA ILE A 31 3.20 18.97 -3.43
C ILE A 31 2.35 20.10 -4.00
N GLN A 32 1.05 19.89 -4.07
CA GLN A 32 0.06 20.92 -4.40
C GLN A 32 -1.04 20.92 -3.34
N ILE A 33 -1.58 22.09 -3.05
CA ILE A 33 -2.69 22.28 -2.12
C ILE A 33 -3.88 22.82 -2.91
N LEU A 34 -5.01 22.16 -2.80
CA LEU A 34 -6.29 22.55 -3.39
C LEU A 34 -7.32 22.70 -2.27
N SER A 35 -7.95 23.86 -2.16
CA SER A 35 -8.98 24.11 -1.15
C SER A 35 -10.15 24.91 -1.72
N GLY A 36 -11.33 24.69 -1.14
CA GLY A 36 -12.49 25.57 -1.36
C GLY A 36 -12.43 26.85 -0.54
N ASP A 37 -11.47 26.98 0.38
CA ASP A 37 -11.29 28.18 1.20
C ASP A 37 -10.73 29.34 0.38
N GLN A 38 -10.85 30.56 0.91
CA GLN A 38 -10.33 31.75 0.27
C GLN A 38 -8.84 31.63 -0.06
N GLN A 39 -8.43 32.06 -1.24
CA GLN A 39 -7.03 31.99 -1.70
C GLN A 39 -6.03 32.54 -0.67
N SER A 40 -6.36 33.69 -0.02
CA SER A 40 -5.49 34.31 0.98
C SER A 40 -5.30 33.45 2.25
N ALA A 41 -6.30 32.65 2.63
CA ALA A 41 -6.21 31.74 3.76
C ALA A 41 -5.33 30.53 3.41
N VAL A 42 -5.51 29.97 2.20
CA VAL A 42 -4.71 28.85 1.69
C VAL A 42 -3.23 29.24 1.55
N GLU A 43 -2.93 30.44 1.07
CA GLU A 43 -1.56 30.93 0.95
C GLU A 43 -0.87 31.10 2.31
N LYS A 44 -1.57 31.67 3.30
CA LYS A 44 -1.03 31.79 4.68
C LYS A 44 -0.73 30.43 5.28
N PHE A 45 -1.64 29.48 5.08
CA PHE A 45 -1.44 28.12 5.55
C PHE A 45 -0.25 27.47 4.85
N ALA A 46 -0.19 27.56 3.52
CA ALA A 46 0.89 27.00 2.72
C ALA A 46 2.27 27.55 3.13
N ASP A 47 2.35 28.85 3.40
CA ASP A 47 3.56 29.51 3.89
C ASP A 47 4.01 28.94 5.24
N SER A 48 3.05 28.70 6.16
CA SER A 48 3.33 28.13 7.48
C SER A 48 3.96 26.73 7.44
N ILE A 49 3.67 25.96 6.38
CA ILE A 49 4.22 24.61 6.15
C ILE A 49 5.31 24.59 5.07
N GLY A 50 5.67 25.77 4.57
CA GLY A 50 6.74 25.97 3.59
C GLY A 50 6.41 25.52 2.18
N VAL A 51 5.13 25.42 1.78
CA VAL A 51 4.72 25.16 0.40
C VAL A 51 4.61 26.48 -0.36
N PRO A 52 5.24 26.61 -1.56
CA PRO A 52 5.20 27.86 -2.31
C PRO A 52 3.77 28.25 -2.72
N PRO A 53 3.39 29.55 -2.68
CA PRO A 53 2.07 30.02 -3.10
C PRO A 53 1.68 29.59 -4.51
N SER A 54 2.66 29.48 -5.43
CA SER A 54 2.44 29.00 -6.80
C SER A 54 1.93 27.54 -6.90
N LYS A 55 2.01 26.79 -5.81
CA LYS A 55 1.53 25.39 -5.68
C LYS A 55 0.24 25.29 -4.87
N CYS A 56 -0.41 26.41 -4.59
CA CYS A 56 -1.60 26.49 -3.78
C CYS A 56 -2.73 27.16 -4.55
N ARG A 57 -3.92 26.59 -4.50
CA ARG A 57 -5.12 27.14 -5.12
C ARG A 57 -6.25 27.09 -4.10
N GLY A 58 -6.79 28.26 -3.80
CA GLY A 58 -8.00 28.47 -3.04
C GLY A 58 -9.20 28.72 -3.93
N ASP A 59 -10.37 28.91 -3.34
CA ASP A 59 -11.65 29.16 -4.03
C ASP A 59 -11.99 28.12 -5.12
N VAL A 60 -11.53 26.87 -4.95
CA VAL A 60 -11.70 25.78 -5.93
C VAL A 60 -12.96 24.98 -5.63
N THR A 61 -13.88 24.92 -6.60
CA THR A 61 -15.08 24.09 -6.50
C THR A 61 -14.75 22.59 -6.55
N PRO A 62 -15.63 21.69 -6.08
CA PRO A 62 -15.42 20.25 -6.20
C PRO A 62 -15.12 19.79 -7.62
N GLU A 63 -15.86 20.30 -8.63
CA GLU A 63 -15.65 20.01 -10.05
C GLU A 63 -14.30 20.56 -10.53
N GLY A 64 -13.93 21.75 -10.07
CA GLY A 64 -12.63 22.37 -10.36
C GLY A 64 -11.47 21.54 -9.82
N LYS A 65 -11.60 20.98 -8.61
CA LYS A 65 -10.60 20.07 -8.05
C LYS A 65 -10.45 18.81 -8.90
N ALA A 66 -11.57 18.19 -9.29
CA ALA A 66 -11.57 17.01 -10.13
C ALA A 66 -10.89 17.25 -11.49
N GLN A 67 -11.16 18.40 -12.10
CA GLN A 67 -10.52 18.80 -13.37
C GLN A 67 -9.01 19.01 -13.20
N ILE A 68 -8.59 19.76 -12.20
CA ILE A 68 -7.15 20.01 -11.91
C ILE A 68 -6.40 18.71 -11.66
N VAL A 69 -6.97 17.80 -10.86
CA VAL A 69 -6.37 16.50 -10.56
C VAL A 69 -6.32 15.63 -11.81
N GLY A 70 -7.37 15.63 -12.65
CA GLY A 70 -7.40 14.94 -13.92
C GLY A 70 -6.29 15.40 -14.87
N ASP A 71 -6.10 16.72 -15.02
CA ASP A 71 -5.05 17.32 -15.85
C ASP A 71 -3.65 16.92 -15.33
N LEU A 72 -3.45 16.94 -14.02
CA LEU A 72 -2.19 16.50 -13.41
C LEU A 72 -1.95 15.01 -13.63
N THR A 73 -3.00 14.20 -13.52
CA THR A 73 -2.92 12.73 -13.69
C THR A 73 -2.60 12.37 -15.14
N ALA A 74 -3.12 13.12 -16.11
CA ALA A 74 -2.77 12.95 -17.51
C ALA A 74 -1.28 13.23 -17.80
N ALA A 75 -0.67 14.16 -17.05
CA ALA A 75 0.74 14.51 -17.23
C ALA A 75 1.70 13.60 -16.43
N ARG A 76 1.30 13.15 -15.26
CA ARG A 76 2.14 12.35 -14.34
C ARG A 76 1.30 11.61 -13.29
N ALA A 77 1.84 10.53 -12.73
CA ALA A 77 1.19 9.84 -11.63
C ALA A 77 0.93 10.80 -10.45
N THR A 78 -0.33 10.88 -10.03
CA THR A 78 -0.83 11.82 -9.03
C THR A 78 -1.52 11.08 -7.90
N ILE A 79 -1.20 11.46 -6.66
CA ILE A 79 -1.93 11.04 -5.46
C ILE A 79 -2.83 12.20 -5.05
N MET A 80 -4.09 11.91 -4.77
CA MET A 80 -5.02 12.85 -4.16
C MET A 80 -5.35 12.40 -2.75
N ALA A 81 -5.24 13.30 -1.77
CA ALA A 81 -5.67 13.02 -0.41
C ALA A 81 -6.69 14.07 0.03
N GLY A 82 -7.84 13.61 0.53
CA GLY A 82 -8.95 14.45 0.94
C GLY A 82 -9.88 13.76 1.94
N ASP A 83 -10.93 14.45 2.37
CA ASP A 83 -11.91 13.93 3.33
C ASP A 83 -12.94 12.96 2.71
N GLY A 84 -12.97 12.82 1.41
CA GLY A 84 -13.80 11.87 0.68
C GLY A 84 -15.22 12.33 0.36
N PHE A 85 -15.77 13.31 1.07
CA PHE A 85 -17.16 13.74 0.83
C PHE A 85 -17.27 14.75 -0.32
N ASN A 86 -16.56 15.87 -0.20
CA ASN A 86 -16.56 16.91 -1.24
C ASN A 86 -15.51 16.66 -2.33
N ASP A 87 -14.65 15.69 -2.14
CA ASP A 87 -13.49 15.43 -2.97
C ASP A 87 -13.60 14.14 -3.79
N SER A 88 -14.77 13.48 -3.75
CA SER A 88 -14.98 12.18 -4.41
C SER A 88 -14.60 12.19 -5.90
N GLY A 89 -14.99 13.23 -6.64
CA GLY A 89 -14.62 13.40 -8.04
C GLY A 89 -13.11 13.59 -8.25
N ALA A 90 -12.44 14.30 -7.37
CA ALA A 90 -11.00 14.50 -7.42
C ALA A 90 -10.21 13.25 -6.99
N LEU A 91 -10.70 12.50 -6.00
CA LEU A 91 -10.14 11.21 -5.60
C LEU A 91 -10.19 10.20 -6.74
N ALA A 92 -11.35 10.09 -7.40
CA ALA A 92 -11.53 9.19 -8.55
C ALA A 92 -10.71 9.61 -9.79
N ALA A 93 -10.40 10.90 -9.96
CA ALA A 93 -9.58 11.42 -11.07
C ALA A 93 -8.07 11.21 -10.85
N ALA A 94 -7.63 10.88 -9.65
CA ALA A 94 -6.23 10.66 -9.33
C ALA A 94 -5.73 9.27 -9.79
N THR A 95 -4.41 9.08 -9.85
CA THR A 95 -3.82 7.74 -10.02
C THR A 95 -4.02 6.90 -8.75
N VAL A 96 -4.00 7.55 -7.58
CA VAL A 96 -4.33 6.95 -6.29
C VAL A 96 -5.10 7.98 -5.47
N GLY A 97 -6.34 7.66 -5.13
CA GLY A 97 -7.19 8.45 -4.23
C GLY A 97 -7.08 7.95 -2.79
N ILE A 98 -6.76 8.83 -1.87
CA ILE A 98 -6.66 8.55 -0.42
C ILE A 98 -7.75 9.33 0.30
N ALA A 99 -8.74 8.64 0.85
CA ALA A 99 -9.74 9.25 1.72
C ALA A 99 -9.31 9.12 3.19
N MET A 100 -9.39 10.24 3.90
CA MET A 100 -9.06 10.35 5.32
C MET A 100 -10.30 10.79 6.09
N GLY A 101 -10.61 10.13 7.20
CA GLY A 101 -11.76 10.54 8.01
C GLY A 101 -12.20 9.50 9.02
N SER A 102 -13.27 9.80 9.74
CA SER A 102 -13.89 8.91 10.71
C SER A 102 -15.28 8.45 10.22
N GLY A 103 -15.42 7.17 9.93
CA GLY A 103 -16.69 6.47 9.81
C GLY A 103 -17.57 6.86 8.61
N GLU A 104 -18.75 7.39 8.86
CA GLU A 104 -19.83 7.56 7.88
C GLU A 104 -19.58 8.61 6.77
N GLN A 105 -18.54 9.42 6.90
CA GLN A 105 -18.23 10.51 5.94
C GLN A 105 -17.30 10.09 4.80
N ILE A 106 -16.82 8.84 4.79
CA ILE A 106 -15.88 8.37 3.78
C ILE A 106 -16.64 7.77 2.61
N ASN A 107 -16.53 8.36 1.42
CA ASN A 107 -17.04 7.74 0.20
C ASN A 107 -16.11 6.60 -0.23
N LEU A 108 -16.50 5.39 0.17
CA LEU A 108 -15.73 4.16 -0.09
C LEU A 108 -15.57 3.83 -1.58
N GLU A 109 -16.46 4.36 -2.42
CA GLU A 109 -16.47 4.04 -3.85
C GLU A 109 -15.49 4.90 -4.67
N ALA A 110 -15.05 6.04 -4.11
CA ALA A 110 -14.22 7.00 -4.84
C ALA A 110 -12.73 6.94 -4.49
N ALA A 111 -12.36 6.21 -3.44
CA ALA A 111 -10.97 6.17 -2.95
C ALA A 111 -10.37 4.76 -3.05
N ASP A 112 -9.11 4.68 -3.49
CA ASP A 112 -8.34 3.44 -3.51
C ASP A 112 -7.81 3.05 -2.13
N VAL A 113 -7.62 4.04 -1.26
CA VAL A 113 -7.08 3.86 0.09
C VAL A 113 -7.90 4.63 1.09
N LEU A 114 -8.24 3.96 2.19
CA LEU A 114 -8.94 4.55 3.33
C LEU A 114 -8.00 4.61 4.53
N ILE A 115 -7.86 5.81 5.07
CA ILE A 115 -7.10 6.04 6.31
C ILE A 115 -8.10 6.43 7.41
N PRO A 116 -8.35 5.53 8.38
CA PRO A 116 -9.17 5.89 9.52
C PRO A 116 -8.44 6.94 10.37
N GLY A 117 -9.13 8.04 10.67
CA GLY A 117 -8.57 9.16 11.42
C GLY A 117 -8.08 10.30 10.53
N GLN A 118 -7.55 11.35 11.20
CA GLN A 118 -7.18 12.61 10.55
C GLN A 118 -5.69 12.94 10.69
N ASP A 119 -4.83 11.96 11.01
CA ASP A 119 -3.39 12.19 11.14
C ASP A 119 -2.70 12.14 9.75
N PRO A 120 -2.25 13.28 9.23
CA PRO A 120 -1.59 13.36 7.93
C PRO A 120 -0.30 12.53 7.84
N ASN A 121 0.39 12.27 8.97
CA ASN A 121 1.59 11.45 8.99
C ASN A 121 1.35 10.02 8.52
N THR A 122 0.10 9.54 8.60
CA THR A 122 -0.27 8.21 8.11
C THR A 122 -0.07 8.08 6.60
N ILE A 123 -0.23 9.16 5.83
CA ILE A 123 0.09 9.18 4.39
C ILE A 123 1.60 8.92 4.18
N GLY A 124 2.45 9.55 4.97
CA GLY A 124 3.90 9.32 4.91
C GLY A 124 4.27 7.87 5.19
N LYS A 125 3.67 7.29 6.24
CA LYS A 125 3.84 5.86 6.58
C LYS A 125 3.35 4.94 5.45
N LEU A 126 2.19 5.24 4.85
CA LEU A 126 1.64 4.49 3.72
C LEU A 126 2.63 4.46 2.54
N ILE A 127 3.20 5.62 2.18
CA ILE A 127 4.19 5.72 1.10
C ILE A 127 5.44 4.89 1.43
N GLU A 128 5.90 4.92 2.67
CA GLU A 128 7.06 4.13 3.11
C GLU A 128 6.78 2.63 3.05
N ILE A 129 5.65 2.17 3.57
CA ILE A 129 5.22 0.77 3.50
C ILE A 129 5.11 0.32 2.04
N SER A 130 4.48 1.11 1.17
CA SER A 130 4.34 0.83 -0.25
C SER A 130 5.71 0.64 -0.94
N LYS A 131 6.69 1.50 -0.64
CA LYS A 131 8.07 1.37 -1.17
C LYS A 131 8.77 0.11 -0.66
N ARG A 132 8.66 -0.18 0.63
CA ARG A 132 9.23 -1.39 1.23
C ARG A 132 8.62 -2.64 0.59
N THR A 133 7.29 -2.67 0.46
CA THR A 133 6.56 -3.78 -0.18
C THR A 133 7.03 -3.98 -1.61
N ARG A 134 7.07 -2.92 -2.41
CA ARG A 134 7.54 -2.97 -3.81
C ARG A 134 8.97 -3.51 -3.91
N PHE A 135 9.87 -3.05 -3.05
CA PHE A 135 11.24 -3.56 -3.02
C PHE A 135 11.30 -5.06 -2.71
N ARG A 136 10.54 -5.51 -1.69
CA ARG A 136 10.46 -6.93 -1.32
C ARG A 136 9.89 -7.80 -2.44
N VAL A 137 8.82 -7.34 -3.09
CA VAL A 137 8.24 -8.03 -4.24
C VAL A 137 9.28 -8.16 -5.37
N SER A 138 10.01 -7.09 -5.68
CA SER A 138 11.05 -7.13 -6.72
C SER A 138 12.16 -8.12 -6.36
N VAL A 139 12.61 -8.16 -5.11
CA VAL A 139 13.61 -9.13 -4.63
C VAL A 139 13.07 -10.55 -4.75
N ASN A 140 11.82 -10.80 -4.36
CA ASN A 140 11.21 -12.12 -4.45
C ASN A 140 11.14 -12.63 -5.90
N ILE A 141 10.73 -11.76 -6.83
CA ILE A 141 10.69 -12.07 -8.26
C ILE A 141 12.11 -12.39 -8.76
N ALA A 142 13.10 -11.55 -8.42
CA ALA A 142 14.49 -11.76 -8.84
C ALA A 142 15.06 -13.10 -8.34
N ILE A 143 14.79 -13.46 -7.08
CA ILE A 143 15.24 -14.74 -6.51
C ILE A 143 14.57 -15.92 -7.21
N SER A 144 13.24 -15.89 -7.37
CA SER A 144 12.51 -16.97 -8.01
C SER A 144 12.95 -17.18 -9.46
N MET A 145 13.13 -16.09 -10.21
CA MET A 145 13.62 -16.16 -11.59
C MET A 145 15.08 -16.68 -11.66
N SER A 146 15.94 -16.26 -10.73
CA SER A 146 17.33 -16.71 -10.68
C SER A 146 17.42 -18.21 -10.39
N VAL A 147 16.67 -18.72 -9.42
CA VAL A 147 16.65 -20.16 -9.09
C VAL A 147 16.14 -20.95 -10.28
N THR A 148 15.05 -20.53 -10.92
CA THR A 148 14.53 -21.19 -12.11
C THR A 148 15.52 -21.18 -13.26
N ALA A 149 16.18 -20.04 -13.53
CA ALA A 149 17.18 -19.93 -14.57
C ALA A 149 18.39 -20.86 -14.31
N ILE A 150 18.86 -20.94 -13.06
CA ILE A 150 19.94 -21.86 -12.68
C ILE A 150 19.54 -23.32 -12.93
N LEU A 151 18.33 -23.72 -12.51
CA LEU A 151 17.83 -25.07 -12.73
C LEU A 151 17.69 -25.42 -14.22
N VAL A 152 17.23 -24.49 -15.04
CA VAL A 152 17.17 -24.65 -16.49
C VAL A 152 18.56 -24.81 -17.10
N LEU A 153 19.50 -23.95 -16.69
CA LEU A 153 20.87 -24.02 -17.18
C LEU A 153 21.57 -25.33 -16.79
N THR A 154 21.40 -25.81 -15.56
CA THR A 154 21.94 -27.13 -15.13
C THR A 154 21.39 -28.26 -15.97
N THR A 155 20.14 -28.18 -16.40
CA THR A 155 19.52 -29.16 -17.29
C THR A 155 20.07 -29.09 -18.70
N ILE A 156 20.25 -27.89 -19.27
CA ILE A 156 20.79 -27.69 -20.64
C ILE A 156 22.23 -28.15 -20.73
N PHE A 157 23.03 -27.86 -19.70
CA PHE A 157 24.48 -28.25 -19.68
C PHE A 157 24.69 -29.67 -19.15
N GLU A 158 23.65 -30.48 -19.04
CA GLU A 158 23.71 -31.87 -18.59
C GLU A 158 24.49 -32.06 -17.27
N VAL A 159 24.45 -31.03 -16.40
CA VAL A 159 25.06 -31.14 -15.07
C VAL A 159 24.30 -32.22 -14.30
N ASN A 160 25.01 -33.25 -13.87
CA ASN A 160 24.45 -34.46 -13.26
C ASN A 160 23.88 -34.14 -11.85
N THR A 161 22.80 -33.40 -11.81
CA THR A 161 22.06 -33.05 -10.58
C THR A 161 20.93 -34.01 -10.36
N SER A 162 20.87 -34.56 -9.15
CA SER A 162 19.71 -35.40 -8.78
C SER A 162 18.42 -34.56 -8.83
N ILE A 163 17.36 -35.10 -9.39
CA ILE A 163 16.01 -34.50 -9.43
C ILE A 163 15.57 -34.08 -8.04
N ALA A 164 15.91 -34.87 -7.01
CA ALA A 164 15.59 -34.55 -5.62
C ALA A 164 16.25 -33.23 -5.16
N ILE A 165 17.49 -32.96 -5.56
CA ILE A 165 18.18 -31.70 -5.25
C ILE A 165 17.49 -30.53 -5.96
N GLY A 166 17.11 -30.69 -7.22
CA GLY A 166 16.37 -29.66 -7.97
C GLY A 166 15.04 -29.28 -7.29
N ILE A 167 14.27 -30.28 -6.89
CA ILE A 167 13.02 -30.08 -6.16
C ILE A 167 13.29 -29.38 -4.82
N ALA A 168 14.26 -29.84 -4.05
CA ALA A 168 14.58 -29.25 -2.75
C ALA A 168 15.00 -27.78 -2.86
N LEU A 169 15.79 -27.40 -3.88
CA LEU A 169 16.18 -26.02 -4.13
C LEU A 169 14.99 -25.13 -4.52
N HIS A 170 14.09 -25.69 -5.33
CA HIS A 170 12.87 -24.98 -5.72
C HIS A 170 11.98 -24.70 -4.48
N GLU A 171 11.70 -25.71 -3.68
CA GLU A 171 10.90 -25.56 -2.46
C GLU A 171 11.56 -24.63 -1.44
N ALA A 172 12.88 -24.70 -1.28
CA ALA A 172 13.62 -23.78 -0.42
C ALA A 172 13.49 -22.32 -0.89
N SER A 173 13.44 -22.08 -2.21
CA SER A 173 13.24 -20.71 -2.75
C SER A 173 11.86 -20.17 -2.43
N VAL A 174 10.83 -21.00 -2.51
CA VAL A 174 9.44 -20.62 -2.15
C VAL A 174 9.37 -20.27 -0.66
N PHE A 175 9.97 -21.08 0.20
CA PHE A 175 10.02 -20.80 1.63
C PHE A 175 10.74 -19.48 1.94
N PHE A 176 11.84 -19.19 1.25
CA PHE A 176 12.56 -17.93 1.39
C PHE A 176 11.71 -16.72 0.95
N VAL A 177 10.96 -16.84 -0.16
CA VAL A 177 10.05 -15.80 -0.65
C VAL A 177 8.97 -15.49 0.38
N ILE A 178 8.39 -16.51 1.00
CA ILE A 178 7.38 -16.36 2.07
C ILE A 178 7.98 -15.61 3.25
N LEU A 179 9.13 -16.05 3.75
CA LEU A 179 9.81 -15.39 4.87
C LEU A 179 10.16 -13.93 4.57
N ASN A 180 10.68 -13.65 3.38
CA ASN A 180 11.01 -12.29 2.97
C ASN A 180 9.75 -11.42 2.85
N GLY A 181 8.63 -11.97 2.37
CA GLY A 181 7.34 -11.28 2.31
C GLY A 181 6.81 -10.90 3.68
N MET A 182 6.99 -11.77 4.67
CA MET A 182 6.52 -11.53 6.04
C MET A 182 7.26 -10.38 6.74
N LEU A 183 8.49 -10.06 6.32
CA LEU A 183 9.27 -8.94 6.85
C LEU A 183 8.74 -7.56 6.40
N VAL A 184 7.69 -7.49 5.60
CA VAL A 184 7.00 -6.23 5.26
C VAL A 184 6.19 -5.70 6.43
N LYS A 185 5.72 -6.57 7.31
CA LYS A 185 4.90 -6.19 8.46
C LYS A 185 5.73 -5.35 9.45
N ASP A 186 5.27 -4.15 9.70
CA ASP A 186 5.89 -3.16 10.60
C ASP A 186 5.51 -3.42 12.09
N SER A 187 5.26 -4.69 12.43
CA SER A 187 5.07 -5.12 13.80
C SER A 187 6.46 -5.42 14.34
N GLY A 188 6.95 -4.70 15.31
CA GLY A 188 8.26 -4.91 15.98
C GLY A 188 8.53 -6.35 16.48
N GLU A 189 7.86 -7.31 15.90
CA GLU A 189 7.97 -8.75 16.11
C GLU A 189 9.23 -9.26 15.39
N SER A 190 10.02 -10.02 16.11
CA SER A 190 11.21 -10.65 15.54
C SER A 190 10.81 -11.64 14.41
N PRO A 191 11.66 -11.86 13.39
CA PRO A 191 11.40 -12.86 12.36
C PRO A 191 11.05 -14.25 12.90
N LEU A 192 11.59 -14.59 14.07
CA LEU A 192 11.32 -15.85 14.77
C LEU A 192 9.88 -15.94 15.32
N GLU A 193 9.30 -14.83 15.78
CA GLU A 193 7.89 -14.82 16.23
C GLU A 193 6.94 -14.97 15.05
N VAL A 194 7.25 -14.33 13.94
CA VAL A 194 6.49 -14.48 12.70
C VAL A 194 6.51 -15.93 12.21
N VAL A 195 7.68 -16.59 12.23
CA VAL A 195 7.80 -18.02 11.89
C VAL A 195 6.97 -18.89 12.83
N LYS A 196 6.97 -18.60 14.13
CA LYS A 196 6.14 -19.32 15.11
C LYS A 196 4.64 -19.17 14.84
N ILE A 197 4.18 -17.96 14.50
CA ILE A 197 2.78 -17.69 14.18
C ILE A 197 2.35 -18.47 12.94
N VAL A 198 3.18 -18.48 11.89
CA VAL A 198 2.91 -19.24 10.67
C VAL A 198 2.90 -20.73 10.92
N TYR A 199 3.88 -21.23 11.67
CA TYR A 199 3.93 -22.64 12.02
C TYR A 199 2.70 -23.07 12.83
N ALA A 200 2.25 -22.24 13.77
CA ALA A 200 1.04 -22.48 14.54
C ALA A 200 -0.23 -22.50 13.66
N HIS A 201 -0.34 -21.58 12.69
CA HIS A 201 -1.45 -21.55 11.73
C HIS A 201 -1.44 -22.79 10.81
N LEU A 202 -0.28 -23.10 10.22
CA LEU A 202 -0.14 -24.29 9.39
C LEU A 202 -0.50 -25.59 10.17
N GLN A 203 -0.08 -25.66 11.41
CA GLN A 203 -0.40 -26.82 12.26
C GLN A 203 -1.89 -26.88 12.57
N SER A 204 -2.57 -25.75 12.82
CA SER A 204 -4.01 -25.72 13.03
C SER A 204 -4.78 -26.14 11.76
N ASP A 205 -4.38 -25.64 10.60
CA ASP A 205 -5.03 -25.93 9.32
C ASP A 205 -4.84 -27.40 8.90
N ILE A 206 -3.67 -27.98 9.15
CA ILE A 206 -3.40 -29.40 8.91
C ILE A 206 -4.27 -30.27 9.82
N VAL A 207 -4.34 -29.93 11.12
CA VAL A 207 -5.16 -30.67 12.09
C VAL A 207 -6.63 -30.58 11.73
N GLU A 208 -7.11 -29.40 11.31
CA GLU A 208 -8.50 -29.22 10.92
C GLU A 208 -8.82 -29.96 9.63
N SER A 209 -7.95 -29.93 8.64
CA SER A 209 -8.08 -30.71 7.41
C SER A 209 -8.11 -32.22 7.67
N PHE A 210 -7.28 -32.71 8.58
CA PHE A 210 -7.26 -34.11 9.00
C PHE A 210 -8.57 -34.50 9.73
N ARG A 211 -9.07 -33.60 10.60
CA ARG A 211 -10.34 -33.82 11.32
C ARG A 211 -11.54 -33.92 10.35
N ILE A 212 -11.58 -33.04 9.34
CA ILE A 212 -12.62 -33.05 8.29
C ILE A 212 -12.53 -34.33 7.48
N MET A 213 -11.33 -34.77 7.14
CA MET A 213 -11.10 -36.02 6.37
C MET A 213 -11.55 -37.26 7.14
N LEU A 214 -11.27 -37.33 8.43
CA LEU A 214 -11.72 -38.42 9.30
C LEU A 214 -13.25 -38.39 9.53
N SER A 215 -13.82 -37.20 9.74
CA SER A 215 -15.28 -37.05 9.92
C SER A 215 -16.10 -37.43 8.67
N ASN A 216 -15.53 -37.26 7.48
CA ASN A 216 -16.20 -37.62 6.24
C ASN A 216 -16.18 -39.13 5.95
N ASN A 217 -15.29 -39.89 6.62
CA ASN A 217 -15.17 -41.33 6.47
C ASN A 217 -16.15 -42.09 7.37
N ASP A 218 -16.75 -41.45 8.37
CA ASP A 218 -17.71 -42.03 9.32
C ASP A 218 -19.18 -41.86 8.92
N LYS A 219 -19.48 -41.34 7.72
CA LYS A 219 -20.86 -41.35 7.23
C LYS A 219 -21.17 -42.70 6.61
N PRO A 220 -22.11 -43.50 7.22
CA PRO A 220 -22.53 -44.76 6.62
C PRO A 220 -23.20 -44.47 5.28
N ALA A 221 -22.83 -45.25 4.27
CA ALA A 221 -23.48 -45.26 2.96
C ALA A 221 -24.98 -45.54 3.18
N THR A 222 -25.81 -44.53 3.05
CA THR A 222 -27.26 -44.71 2.98
C THR A 222 -27.58 -45.41 1.66
N THR A 223 -27.77 -46.72 1.73
CA THR A 223 -28.37 -47.52 0.69
C THR A 223 -29.82 -47.09 0.53
N SER A 224 -30.17 -46.56 -0.63
CA SER A 224 -31.53 -46.50 -1.15
C SER A 224 -31.64 -47.38 -2.35
#